data_21ba5195b869f00543c55fdef4aca9b5
#
_entry.id   21ba5195b869f00543c55fdef4aca9b5
#
_cell.length_a   1.000
_cell.length_b   1.000
_cell.length_c   1.000
_cell.angle_alpha   90.00
_cell.angle_beta   90.00
_cell.angle_gamma   90.00
#
_symmetry.space_group_name_H-M   'P 1'
#
loop_
_entity.id
_entity.type
_entity.pdbx_description
1 polymer ?
#
loop_
_entity_poly.entity_id
_entity_poly.type
_entity_poly.pdbx_seq_one_letter_code
_entity_poly.pdbx_strand_id
1 'polypeptide(L)'
;MKRKNESNEPEFNPLLQATYLEIVDKQLRQNDPPEARQTYERLIAEGESDRSARLLIGSAIAYETYKVLATQTAFDLKRYIRHLNMLPDQSFIDD
;
A
#
# COMPACT_ATOMS: atom_id res chain seq x y z
N MET A 1 21.61 -0.01 20.89
CA MET A 1 21.26 0.02 20.65
C MET A 1 20.63 -0.27 20.27
N LYS A 2 20.53 -0.23 19.96
CA LYS A 2 19.98 -0.39 19.49
C LYS A 2 19.58 -0.18 18.87
N ARG A 3 19.51 -0.20 18.52
CA ARG A 3 19.08 -0.04 17.96
C ARG A 3 18.22 0.06 17.72
N LYS A 4 18.26 0.34 17.61
CA LYS A 4 17.41 0.36 17.34
C LYS A 4 16.73 0.10 16.87
N ASN A 5 16.98 0.04 16.58
CA ASN A 5 16.36 -0.20 16.06
C ASN A 5 15.99 -0.43 15.97
N GLU A 6 16.58 -0.35 16.29
CA GLU A 6 15.94 -0.66 16.22
C GLU A 6 14.81 -0.20 16.35
N SER A 7 14.69 0.31 16.35
CA SER A 7 13.47 1.03 16.30
C SER A 7 12.31 0.13 15.90
N ASN A 8 11.09 0.48 16.34
CA ASN A 8 9.93 -0.32 16.02
C ASN A 8 9.13 0.24 14.87
N GLU A 9 9.56 1.33 14.30
CA GLU A 9 8.85 1.83 13.15
C GLU A 9 9.06 0.89 11.97
N PRO A 10 8.11 0.85 11.05
CA PRO A 10 8.29 0.04 9.86
C PRO A 10 9.56 0.45 9.17
N GLU A 11 10.50 -0.44 9.14
CA GLU A 11 11.76 -0.15 8.51
C GLU A 11 11.56 0.05 7.02
N PHE A 12 12.25 1.00 6.47
CA PHE A 12 12.36 1.06 5.05
C PHE A 12 13.18 -0.16 4.62
N ASN A 13 12.56 -1.07 3.94
CA ASN A 13 13.22 -2.27 3.44
C ASN A 13 13.10 -2.23 1.92
N PRO A 14 14.20 -1.95 1.21
CA PRO A 14 14.12 -1.82 -0.26
C PRO A 14 13.58 -3.08 -0.93
N LEU A 15 13.89 -4.25 -0.39
CA LEU A 15 13.43 -5.49 -0.99
C LEU A 15 11.93 -5.64 -0.86
N LEU A 16 11.38 -5.38 0.32
CA LEU A 16 9.93 -5.43 0.52
C LEU A 16 9.24 -4.34 -0.28
N GLN A 17 9.82 -3.15 -0.31
CA GLN A 17 9.25 -2.07 -1.09
C GLN A 17 9.17 -2.45 -2.57
N ALA A 18 10.24 -3.04 -3.10
CA ALA A 18 10.25 -3.48 -4.50
C ALA A 18 9.16 -4.52 -4.75
N THR A 19 8.94 -5.42 -3.79
CA THR A 19 7.89 -6.44 -3.91
C THR A 19 6.51 -5.80 -4.00
N TYR A 20 6.23 -4.84 -3.12
CA TYR A 20 4.93 -4.18 -3.15
C TYR A 20 4.75 -3.34 -4.41
N LEU A 21 5.81 -2.70 -4.90
CA LEU A 21 5.74 -1.96 -6.14
C LEU A 21 5.45 -2.87 -7.33
N GLU A 22 5.99 -4.08 -7.33
CA GLU A 22 5.67 -5.06 -8.37
C GLU A 22 4.20 -5.46 -8.33
N ILE A 23 3.65 -5.63 -7.13
CA ILE A 23 2.23 -5.96 -6.99
C ILE A 23 1.37 -4.82 -7.52
N VAL A 24 1.72 -3.58 -7.15
CA VAL A 24 1.01 -2.41 -7.66
C VAL A 24 1.05 -2.38 -9.18
N ASP A 25 2.25 -2.56 -9.75
CA ASP A 25 2.41 -2.53 -11.19
C ASP A 25 1.54 -3.58 -11.88
N LYS A 26 1.48 -4.76 -11.31
CA LYS A 26 0.64 -5.83 -11.85
C LYS A 26 -0.83 -5.47 -11.79
N GLN A 27 -1.29 -4.91 -10.67
CA GLN A 27 -2.69 -4.48 -10.54
C GLN A 27 -3.03 -3.43 -11.59
N LEU A 28 -2.12 -2.46 -11.79
CA LEU A 28 -2.37 -1.40 -12.77
C LEU A 28 -2.40 -1.96 -14.19
N ARG A 29 -1.46 -2.84 -14.53
CA ARG A 29 -1.43 -3.41 -15.88
C ARG A 29 -2.64 -4.28 -16.16
N GLN A 30 -3.10 -5.02 -15.17
CA GLN A 30 -4.23 -5.94 -15.35
C GLN A 30 -5.57 -5.28 -15.07
N ASN A 31 -5.56 -4.03 -14.59
CA ASN A 31 -6.76 -3.32 -14.19
C ASN A 31 -7.58 -4.16 -13.19
N ASP A 32 -6.88 -4.73 -12.20
CA ASP A 32 -7.51 -5.65 -11.25
C ASP A 32 -6.86 -5.50 -9.88
N PRO A 33 -7.57 -4.94 -8.91
CA PRO A 33 -8.94 -4.45 -9.02
C PRO A 33 -8.99 -3.11 -9.76
N PRO A 34 -10.09 -2.80 -10.42
CA PRO A 34 -10.19 -1.52 -11.13
C PRO A 34 -9.97 -0.31 -10.24
N GLU A 35 -10.32 -0.42 -8.96
CA GLU A 35 -10.16 0.67 -8.02
C GLU A 35 -8.70 1.07 -7.83
N ALA A 36 -7.76 0.13 -8.00
CA ALA A 36 -6.35 0.47 -7.89
C ALA A 36 -5.94 1.44 -9.00
N ARG A 37 -6.37 1.18 -10.23
CA ARG A 37 -6.06 2.05 -11.35
C ARG A 37 -6.77 3.40 -11.20
N GLN A 38 -8.02 3.38 -10.79
CA GLN A 38 -8.77 4.61 -10.55
C GLN A 38 -8.08 5.47 -9.52
N THR A 39 -7.58 4.84 -8.45
CA THR A 39 -6.85 5.54 -7.40
C THR A 39 -5.56 6.13 -7.95
N TYR A 40 -4.82 5.36 -8.74
CA TYR A 40 -3.59 5.85 -9.33
C TYR A 40 -3.85 7.11 -10.16
N GLU A 41 -4.87 7.04 -11.03
CA GLU A 41 -5.20 8.17 -11.90
C GLU A 41 -5.63 9.39 -11.10
N ARG A 42 -6.40 9.17 -10.03
CA ARG A 42 -6.80 10.26 -9.15
C ARG A 42 -5.61 10.90 -8.46
N LEU A 43 -4.70 10.08 -7.93
CA LEU A 43 -3.53 10.61 -7.24
C LEU A 43 -2.64 11.42 -8.19
N ILE A 44 -2.45 10.95 -9.42
CA ILE A 44 -1.70 11.72 -10.40
C ILE A 44 -2.39 13.04 -10.68
N ALA A 45 -3.71 13.03 -10.83
CA ALA A 45 -4.47 14.25 -11.08
C ALA A 45 -4.38 15.23 -9.90
N GLU A 46 -4.18 14.70 -8.69
CA GLU A 46 -4.05 15.53 -7.48
C GLU A 46 -2.63 16.04 -7.27
N GLY A 47 -1.70 15.68 -8.16
CA GLY A 47 -0.35 16.21 -8.11
C GLY A 47 0.70 15.25 -7.60
N GLU A 48 0.35 14.00 -7.27
CA GLU A 48 1.34 13.02 -6.86
C GLU A 48 2.18 12.60 -8.05
N SER A 49 3.47 12.33 -7.81
CA SER A 49 4.31 11.76 -8.85
C SER A 49 3.91 10.30 -9.07
N ASP A 50 4.34 9.73 -10.20
CA ASP A 50 4.16 8.31 -10.48
C ASP A 50 4.67 7.47 -9.32
N ARG A 51 5.89 7.75 -8.86
CA ARG A 51 6.48 6.96 -7.77
C ARG A 51 5.69 7.12 -6.48
N SER A 52 5.31 8.35 -6.14
CA SER A 52 4.55 8.59 -4.92
C SER A 52 3.21 7.88 -4.96
N ALA A 53 2.50 7.96 -6.08
CA ALA A 53 1.21 7.31 -6.21
C ALA A 53 1.36 5.79 -6.04
N ARG A 54 2.39 5.20 -6.65
CA ARG A 54 2.62 3.75 -6.52
C ARG A 54 2.97 3.36 -5.10
N LEU A 55 3.79 4.16 -4.42
CA LEU A 55 4.15 3.89 -3.03
C LEU A 55 2.93 3.97 -2.11
N LEU A 56 2.06 4.96 -2.35
CA LEU A 56 0.84 5.10 -1.57
C LEU A 56 -0.06 3.86 -1.73
N ILE A 57 -0.28 3.43 -2.96
CA ILE A 57 -1.07 2.22 -3.20
C ILE A 57 -0.41 1.01 -2.56
N GLY A 58 0.92 0.93 -2.67
CA GLY A 58 1.68 -0.16 -2.05
C GLY A 58 1.49 -0.21 -0.54
N SER A 59 1.34 0.94 0.11
CA SER A 59 1.13 0.97 1.55
C SER A 59 -0.20 0.31 1.94
N ALA A 60 -1.23 0.47 1.12
CA ALA A 60 -2.51 -0.16 1.38
C ALA A 60 -2.40 -1.69 1.20
N ILE A 61 -1.63 -2.14 0.21
CA ILE A 61 -1.37 -3.57 0.03
C ILE A 61 -0.60 -4.12 1.21
N ALA A 62 0.42 -3.39 1.65
CA ALA A 62 1.24 -3.83 2.79
C ALA A 62 0.39 -3.96 4.05
N TYR A 63 -0.54 -3.04 4.27
CA TYR A 63 -1.41 -3.11 5.42
C TYR A 63 -2.26 -4.40 5.38
N GLU A 64 -2.84 -4.71 4.22
CA GLU A 64 -3.65 -5.93 4.10
C GLU A 64 -2.79 -7.17 4.29
N THR A 65 -1.59 -7.18 3.75
CA THR A 65 -0.67 -8.30 3.94
C THR A 65 -0.38 -8.50 5.43
N TYR A 66 -0.12 -7.41 6.13
CA TYR A 66 0.10 -7.48 7.58
C TYR A 66 -1.11 -8.08 8.29
N LYS A 67 -2.32 -7.64 7.94
CA LYS A 67 -3.53 -8.13 8.58
C LYS A 67 -3.75 -9.62 8.30
N VAL A 68 -3.51 -10.06 7.07
CA VAL A 68 -3.62 -11.47 6.73
C VAL A 68 -2.71 -12.31 7.64
N LEU A 69 -1.47 -11.87 7.79
CA LEU A 69 -0.50 -12.60 8.60
C LEU A 69 -0.82 -12.52 10.09
N ALA A 70 -1.27 -11.36 10.56
CA ALA A 70 -1.50 -11.16 11.99
C ALA A 70 -2.77 -11.85 12.47
N THR A 71 -3.81 -11.89 11.66
CA THR A 71 -5.12 -12.40 12.06
C THR A 71 -5.46 -13.72 11.38
N GLN A 72 -4.61 -14.18 10.45
CA GLN A 72 -4.82 -15.42 9.72
C GLN A 72 -6.17 -15.46 9.02
N THR A 73 -6.58 -14.30 8.49
CA THR A 73 -7.81 -14.17 7.73
C THR A 73 -7.48 -13.92 6.27
N ALA A 74 -8.46 -14.07 5.40
CA ALA A 74 -8.28 -13.83 3.99
C ALA A 74 -8.07 -12.34 3.71
N PHE A 75 -7.46 -12.05 2.58
CA PHE A 75 -7.32 -10.67 2.08
C PHE A 75 -8.72 -10.05 2.01
N ASP A 76 -8.87 -8.88 2.59
CA ASP A 76 -10.15 -8.18 2.67
C ASP A 76 -10.20 -7.13 1.57
N LEU A 77 -10.77 -7.49 0.43
CA LEU A 77 -10.81 -6.59 -0.71
C LEU A 77 -11.58 -5.32 -0.41
N LYS A 78 -12.68 -5.42 0.34
CA LYS A 78 -13.48 -4.23 0.67
C LYS A 78 -12.68 -3.26 1.51
N ARG A 79 -11.92 -3.77 2.48
CA ARG A 79 -11.08 -2.90 3.31
C ARG A 79 -9.96 -2.29 2.47
N TYR A 80 -9.37 -3.07 1.58
CA TYR A 80 -8.33 -2.55 0.68
C TYR A 80 -8.88 -1.38 -0.15
N ILE A 81 -10.06 -1.57 -0.75
CA ILE A 81 -10.67 -0.52 -1.57
C ILE A 81 -10.96 0.71 -0.73
N ARG A 82 -11.45 0.53 0.51
CA ARG A 82 -11.69 1.65 1.40
C ARG A 82 -10.41 2.43 1.66
N HIS A 83 -9.30 1.72 1.90
CA HIS A 83 -8.03 2.39 2.13
C HIS A 83 -7.52 3.08 0.88
N LEU A 84 -7.72 2.49 -0.30
CA LEU A 84 -7.37 3.16 -1.54
C LEU A 84 -8.10 4.50 -1.66
N ASN A 85 -9.37 4.52 -1.28
CA ASN A 85 -10.18 5.74 -1.37
C ASN A 85 -9.73 6.80 -0.37
N MET A 86 -9.03 6.42 0.70
CA MET A 86 -8.51 7.37 1.67
C MET A 86 -7.22 8.04 1.21
N LEU A 87 -6.46 7.39 0.34
CA LEU A 87 -5.17 7.90 -0.08
C LEU A 87 -5.30 9.31 -0.66
N PRO A 88 -4.39 10.22 -0.41
CA PRO A 88 -3.07 10.03 0.22
C PRO A 88 -3.06 9.96 1.73
N ASP A 89 -4.21 10.02 2.38
CA ASP A 89 -4.32 9.85 3.83
C ASP A 89 -4.00 8.40 4.17
N GLN A 90 -2.96 8.18 4.97
CA GLN A 90 -2.49 6.86 5.37
C GLN A 90 -2.79 6.56 6.83
N SER A 91 -3.75 7.27 7.41
CA SER A 91 -4.07 7.08 8.84
C SER A 91 -4.53 5.66 9.16
N PHE A 92 -5.00 4.90 8.15
CA PHE A 92 -5.38 3.50 8.37
C PHE A 92 -4.21 2.66 8.86
N ILE A 93 -2.96 3.09 8.61
CA ILE A 93 -1.79 2.31 9.00
C ILE A 93 -1.70 2.19 10.52
N ASP A 94 -2.22 3.16 11.23
CA ASP A 94 -2.16 3.20 12.70
C ASP A 94 -3.28 2.40 13.37
N ASP A 95 -4.16 1.82 12.63
CA ASP A 95 -5.29 1.05 13.19
C ASP A 95 -4.89 -0.36 13.63
#